data_e2c49a9d3395d0353c3196baa2d541c1
#
_entry.id   e2c49a9d3395d0353c3196baa2d541c1
#
_cell.length_a   1.000
_cell.length_b   1.000
_cell.length_c   1.000
_cell.angle_alpha   90.00
_cell.angle_beta   90.00
_cell.angle_gamma   90.00
#
_symmetry.space_group_name_H-M   'P 1'
#
loop_
_entity.id
_entity.type
_entity.pdbx_description
1 polymer ?
#
loop_
_entity_poly.entity_id
_entity_poly.type
_entity_poly.pdbx_seq_one_letter_code
_entity_poly.pdbx_strand_id
1 'polypeptide(L)'
;MVAAASNADVTLIERNAIGGSAVLTDVVPSKTLIATADMMTRFSEAGSLGIENTKGKAPQLRVDMDRVNRRVRDLAQQQSADIKRALASAGVKIIHGTGKLLDRHTVQVTDEVGLVYPLHADFVLLSVGT
;
A
#
# COMPACT_ATOMS: atom_id res chain seq x y z
N MET A 1 -9.76 -10.55 5.20
CA MET A 1 -9.52 -10.93 6.62
C MET A 1 -10.80 -11.28 7.35
N VAL A 2 -11.86 -10.45 7.33
CA VAL A 2 -13.11 -10.75 8.06
C VAL A 2 -13.73 -12.09 7.61
N ALA A 3 -13.88 -12.32 6.31
CA ALA A 3 -14.43 -13.58 5.79
C ALA A 3 -13.59 -14.81 6.23
N ALA A 4 -12.27 -14.73 6.15
CA ALA A 4 -11.39 -15.81 6.61
C ALA A 4 -11.50 -16.03 8.14
N ALA A 5 -11.63 -14.97 8.93
CA ALA A 5 -11.88 -15.07 10.37
C ALA A 5 -13.24 -15.70 10.71
N SER A 6 -14.18 -15.71 9.75
CA SER A 6 -15.48 -16.39 9.81
C SER A 6 -15.47 -17.79 9.20
N ASN A 7 -14.29 -18.41 9.09
CA ASN A 7 -14.06 -19.76 8.51
C ASN A 7 -14.41 -19.90 7.02
N ALA A 8 -14.47 -18.83 6.25
CA ALA A 8 -14.60 -18.92 4.80
C ALA A 8 -13.24 -19.27 4.16
N ASP A 9 -13.24 -20.14 3.14
CA ASP A 9 -12.07 -20.35 2.27
C ASP A 9 -11.98 -19.14 1.32
N VAL A 10 -10.93 -18.34 1.48
CA VAL A 10 -10.78 -17.06 0.76
C VAL A 10 -9.56 -17.14 -0.15
N THR A 11 -9.79 -16.82 -1.42
CA THR A 11 -8.72 -16.64 -2.41
C THR A 11 -8.70 -15.19 -2.89
N LEU A 12 -7.55 -14.54 -2.78
CA LEU A 12 -7.28 -13.21 -3.31
C LEU A 12 -6.48 -13.32 -4.60
N ILE A 13 -6.96 -12.72 -5.67
CA ILE A 13 -6.23 -12.59 -6.94
C ILE A 13 -5.75 -11.15 -7.05
N GLU A 14 -4.43 -10.96 -7.16
CA GLU A 14 -3.83 -9.62 -7.24
C GLU A 14 -2.77 -9.57 -8.34
N ARG A 15 -2.90 -8.59 -9.22
CA ARG A 15 -2.04 -8.44 -10.40
C ARG A 15 -0.70 -7.74 -10.10
N ASN A 16 -0.72 -6.75 -9.21
CA ASN A 16 0.44 -5.89 -8.95
C ASN A 16 1.02 -6.17 -7.57
N ALA A 17 0.54 -5.43 -6.57
CA ALA A 17 0.95 -5.62 -5.18
C ALA A 17 -0.23 -5.37 -4.24
N ILE A 18 -0.22 -6.10 -3.14
CA ILE A 18 -1.31 -6.10 -2.17
C ILE A 18 -1.42 -4.73 -1.50
N GLY A 19 -2.66 -4.23 -1.41
CA GLY A 19 -2.97 -2.92 -0.84
C GLY A 19 -3.47 -1.91 -1.88
N GLY A 20 -3.31 -2.22 -3.18
CA GLY A 20 -3.82 -1.42 -4.28
C GLY A 20 -3.32 0.03 -4.26
N SER A 21 -4.05 0.94 -4.89
CA SER A 21 -3.68 2.36 -4.99
C SER A 21 -3.52 3.03 -3.63
N ALA A 22 -4.33 2.68 -2.65
CA ALA A 22 -4.25 3.26 -1.31
C ALA A 22 -2.85 3.10 -0.67
N VAL A 23 -2.20 1.96 -0.89
CA VAL A 23 -0.88 1.67 -0.33
C VAL A 23 0.23 2.12 -1.29
N LEU A 24 0.07 1.84 -2.59
CA LEU A 24 1.18 1.94 -3.54
C LEU A 24 1.35 3.33 -4.15
N THR A 25 0.26 4.04 -4.41
CA THR A 25 0.29 5.27 -5.22
C THR A 25 -0.40 6.48 -4.59
N ASP A 26 -1.24 6.28 -3.57
CA ASP A 26 -2.10 7.34 -3.05
C ASP A 26 -1.87 7.63 -1.55
N VAL A 27 -2.54 6.92 -0.65
CA VAL A 27 -2.62 7.30 0.78
C VAL A 27 -1.26 7.23 1.47
N VAL A 28 -0.52 6.14 1.32
CA VAL A 28 0.81 6.00 1.97
C VAL A 28 1.82 6.98 1.38
N PRO A 29 1.94 7.12 0.05
CA PRO A 29 2.80 8.11 -0.56
C PRO A 29 2.46 9.55 -0.15
N SER A 30 1.21 9.96 -0.26
CA SER A 30 0.79 11.35 0.05
C SER A 30 1.01 11.71 1.51
N LYS A 31 0.65 10.84 2.46
CA LYS A 31 0.89 11.07 3.88
C LYS A 31 2.37 11.17 4.23
N THR A 32 3.22 10.41 3.55
CA THR A 32 4.66 10.48 3.74
C THR A 32 5.22 11.81 3.26
N LEU A 33 4.73 12.32 2.12
CA LEU A 33 5.11 13.65 1.61
C LEU A 33 4.63 14.77 2.52
N ILE A 34 3.37 14.72 2.97
CA ILE A 34 2.78 15.69 3.90
C ILE A 34 3.61 15.73 5.20
N ALA A 35 3.98 14.59 5.77
CA ALA A 35 4.80 14.56 6.99
C ALA A 35 6.16 15.25 6.81
N THR A 36 6.75 15.18 5.62
CA THR A 36 7.99 15.91 5.30
C THR A 36 7.73 17.41 5.20
N ALA A 37 6.64 17.82 4.54
CA ALA A 37 6.26 19.22 4.41
C ALA A 37 5.93 19.85 5.79
N ASP A 38 5.17 19.15 6.63
CA ASP A 38 4.83 19.60 7.98
C ASP A 38 6.07 19.83 8.83
N MET A 39 7.07 18.93 8.72
CA MET A 39 8.31 19.08 9.43
C MET A 39 9.06 20.35 8.98
N MET A 40 9.10 20.62 7.67
CA MET A 40 9.72 21.83 7.13
C MET A 40 9.00 23.09 7.61
N THR A 41 7.67 23.09 7.65
CA THR A 41 6.87 24.20 8.18
C THR A 41 7.19 24.44 9.67
N ARG A 42 7.21 23.39 10.49
CA ARG A 42 7.55 23.50 11.92
C ARG A 42 8.96 24.06 12.14
N PHE A 43 9.92 23.68 11.32
CA PHE A 43 11.26 24.24 11.39
C PHE A 43 11.28 25.73 11.01
N SER A 44 10.50 26.16 10.03
CA SER A 44 10.42 27.58 9.65
C SER A 44 9.76 28.43 10.73
N GLU A 45 8.86 27.88 11.50
CA GLU A 45 8.14 28.55 12.58
C GLU A 45 8.84 28.45 13.95
N ALA A 46 9.91 27.69 14.07
CA ALA A 46 10.57 27.42 15.34
C ALA A 46 10.99 28.69 16.09
N GLY A 47 11.43 29.71 15.37
CA GLY A 47 11.82 30.99 15.96
C GLY A 47 10.66 31.71 16.67
N SER A 48 9.44 31.63 16.15
CA SER A 48 8.26 32.21 16.78
C SER A 48 7.86 31.52 18.09
N LEU A 49 8.33 30.26 18.27
CA LEU A 49 8.13 29.46 19.49
C LEU A 49 9.28 29.62 20.50
N GLY A 50 10.24 30.53 20.25
CA GLY A 50 11.40 30.73 21.10
C GLY A 50 12.50 29.66 20.95
N ILE A 51 12.46 28.86 19.89
CA ILE A 51 13.47 27.85 19.59
C ILE A 51 14.56 28.50 18.70
N GLU A 52 15.74 28.70 19.28
CA GLU A 52 16.84 29.35 18.58
C GLU A 52 17.99 28.35 18.31
N ASN A 53 18.69 28.58 17.20
CA ASN A 53 19.91 27.85 16.93
C ASN A 53 21.06 28.40 17.79
N THR A 54 21.80 27.56 18.46
CA THR A 54 22.95 27.91 19.30
C THR A 54 24.05 28.70 18.55
N LYS A 55 24.05 28.70 17.22
CA LYS A 55 24.98 29.46 16.36
C LYS A 55 24.40 30.77 15.83
N GLY A 56 23.25 31.20 16.30
CA GLY A 56 22.64 32.52 15.97
C GLY A 56 22.15 32.72 14.54
N LYS A 57 22.18 31.70 13.68
CA LYS A 57 21.62 31.74 12.32
C LYS A 57 20.59 30.64 12.18
N ALA A 58 19.46 30.95 11.58
CA ALA A 58 18.47 29.94 11.23
C ALA A 58 19.12 28.86 10.35
N PRO A 59 18.94 27.56 10.67
CA PRO A 59 19.50 26.51 9.85
C PRO A 59 18.87 26.58 8.44
N GLN A 60 19.72 26.67 7.42
CA GLN A 60 19.24 26.52 6.05
C GLN A 60 18.93 25.04 5.78
N LEU A 61 17.66 24.70 5.84
CA LEU A 61 17.20 23.34 5.57
C LEU A 61 16.80 23.21 4.10
N ARG A 62 17.17 22.10 3.49
CA ARG A 62 16.78 21.74 2.12
C ARG A 62 16.20 20.34 2.12
N VAL A 63 15.11 20.13 1.41
CA VAL A 63 14.53 18.82 1.18
C VAL A 63 15.32 18.09 0.09
N ASP A 64 15.82 16.91 0.40
CA ASP A 64 16.38 15.98 -0.59
C ASP A 64 15.23 15.13 -1.14
N MET A 65 14.72 15.51 -2.32
CA MET A 65 13.57 14.84 -2.94
C MET A 65 13.86 13.40 -3.34
N ASP A 66 15.10 13.06 -3.70
CA ASP A 66 15.46 11.67 -4.02
C ASP A 66 15.37 10.78 -2.79
N ARG A 67 15.81 11.29 -1.65
CA ARG A 67 15.70 10.60 -0.36
C ARG A 67 14.25 10.45 0.09
N VAL A 68 13.45 11.49 -0.09
CA VAL A 68 12.00 11.45 0.21
C VAL A 68 11.31 10.42 -0.69
N ASN A 69 11.59 10.43 -1.99
CA ASN A 69 10.99 9.48 -2.93
C ASN A 69 11.40 8.03 -2.66
N ARG A 70 12.66 7.78 -2.27
CA ARG A 70 13.08 6.45 -1.81
C ARG A 70 12.27 6.01 -0.59
N ARG A 71 12.18 6.86 0.43
CA ARG A 71 11.41 6.57 1.65
C ARG A 71 9.93 6.28 1.35
N VAL A 72 9.31 7.03 0.43
CA VAL A 72 7.92 6.79 0.00
C VAL A 72 7.77 5.37 -0.57
N ARG A 73 8.67 4.97 -1.49
CA ARG A 73 8.63 3.64 -2.09
C ARG A 73 8.86 2.52 -1.06
N ASP A 74 9.86 2.70 -0.19
CA ASP A 74 10.20 1.70 0.83
C ASP A 74 9.02 1.48 1.80
N LEU A 75 8.37 2.55 2.25
CA LEU A 75 7.18 2.46 3.12
C LEU A 75 6.00 1.78 2.42
N ALA A 76 5.75 2.10 1.15
CA ALA A 76 4.68 1.46 0.38
C ALA A 76 4.93 -0.04 0.20
N GLN A 77 6.16 -0.43 -0.13
CA GLN A 77 6.55 -1.84 -0.26
C GLN A 77 6.46 -2.58 1.08
N GLN A 78 6.94 -1.97 2.15
CA GLN A 78 6.86 -2.55 3.49
C GLN A 78 5.40 -2.77 3.91
N GLN A 79 4.54 -1.79 3.73
CA GLN A 79 3.11 -1.89 4.04
C GLN A 79 2.43 -3.00 3.23
N SER A 80 2.73 -3.11 1.94
CA SER A 80 2.21 -4.19 1.08
C SER A 80 2.66 -5.56 1.58
N ALA A 81 3.94 -5.71 1.95
CA ALA A 81 4.48 -6.94 2.51
C ALA A 81 3.83 -7.31 3.87
N ASP A 82 3.56 -6.31 4.72
CA ASP A 82 2.90 -6.51 6.00
C ASP A 82 1.46 -7.01 5.81
N ILE A 83 0.71 -6.41 4.88
CA ILE A 83 -0.64 -6.86 4.53
C ILE A 83 -0.61 -8.29 3.99
N LYS A 84 0.36 -8.61 3.10
CA LYS A 84 0.53 -9.97 2.56
C LYS A 84 0.74 -11.00 3.68
N ARG A 85 1.61 -10.68 4.66
CA ARG A 85 1.84 -11.55 5.82
C ARG A 85 0.59 -11.74 6.67
N ALA A 86 -0.14 -10.65 6.93
CA ALA A 86 -1.38 -10.70 7.70
C ALA A 86 -2.47 -11.53 7.01
N LEU A 87 -2.60 -11.43 5.69
CA LEU A 87 -3.53 -12.25 4.90
C LEU A 87 -3.15 -13.73 4.94
N ALA A 88 -1.88 -14.04 4.74
CA ALA A 88 -1.37 -15.42 4.81
C ALA A 88 -1.59 -16.03 6.21
N SER A 89 -1.32 -15.26 7.28
CA SER A 89 -1.58 -15.71 8.67
C SER A 89 -3.07 -15.93 8.97
N ALA A 90 -3.95 -15.24 8.23
CA ALA A 90 -5.40 -15.44 8.31
C ALA A 90 -5.91 -16.59 7.41
N GLY A 91 -5.03 -17.36 6.76
CA GLY A 91 -5.40 -18.48 5.90
C GLY A 91 -5.88 -18.09 4.51
N VAL A 92 -5.72 -16.83 4.09
CA VAL A 92 -6.11 -16.39 2.75
C VAL A 92 -5.11 -16.89 1.71
N LYS A 93 -5.60 -17.59 0.69
CA LYS A 93 -4.80 -17.97 -0.48
C LYS A 93 -4.57 -16.74 -1.37
N ILE A 94 -3.33 -16.50 -1.76
CA ILE A 94 -2.98 -15.37 -2.62
C ILE A 94 -2.45 -15.89 -3.94
N ILE A 95 -3.08 -15.49 -5.03
CA ILE A 95 -2.68 -15.80 -6.39
C ILE A 95 -2.22 -14.49 -7.05
N HIS A 96 -0.96 -14.47 -7.50
CA HIS A 96 -0.46 -13.38 -8.32
C HIS A 96 -0.89 -13.59 -9.77
N GLY A 97 -1.67 -12.67 -10.29
CA GLY A 97 -2.22 -12.79 -11.63
C GLY A 97 -3.43 -11.88 -11.86
N THR A 98 -4.06 -12.05 -13.00
CA THR A 98 -5.24 -11.30 -13.42
C THR A 98 -6.49 -12.17 -13.33
N GLY A 99 -7.54 -11.68 -12.68
CA GLY A 99 -8.84 -12.31 -12.64
C GLY A 99 -9.79 -11.68 -13.67
N LYS A 100 -10.53 -12.52 -14.40
CA LYS A 100 -11.61 -12.11 -15.28
C LYS A 100 -12.89 -12.85 -14.88
N LEU A 101 -13.92 -12.10 -14.51
CA LEU A 101 -15.22 -12.69 -14.21
C LEU A 101 -15.84 -13.29 -15.48
N LEU A 102 -16.14 -14.59 -15.46
CA LEU A 102 -16.85 -15.27 -16.55
C LEU A 102 -18.35 -15.34 -16.30
N ASP A 103 -18.71 -15.63 -15.07
CA ASP A 103 -20.09 -15.62 -14.59
C ASP A 103 -20.10 -15.29 -13.07
N ARG A 104 -21.27 -15.33 -12.44
CA ARG A 104 -21.44 -14.96 -11.03
C ARG A 104 -20.65 -15.82 -10.03
N HIS A 105 -20.19 -17.00 -10.45
CA HIS A 105 -19.49 -17.97 -9.61
C HIS A 105 -18.14 -18.40 -10.15
N THR A 106 -17.77 -17.95 -11.36
CA THR A 106 -16.55 -18.40 -12.03
C THR A 106 -15.65 -17.23 -12.38
N VAL A 107 -14.42 -17.28 -11.89
CA VAL A 107 -13.35 -16.33 -12.23
C VAL A 107 -12.26 -17.07 -12.99
N GLN A 108 -11.98 -16.65 -14.23
CA GLN A 108 -10.80 -17.10 -14.96
C GLN A 108 -9.59 -16.39 -14.41
N VAL A 109 -8.57 -17.14 -14.01
CA VAL A 109 -7.28 -16.61 -13.56
C VAL A 109 -6.27 -16.80 -14.66
N THR A 110 -5.47 -15.76 -14.91
CA THR A 110 -4.22 -15.84 -15.65
C THR A 110 -3.10 -15.52 -14.68
N ASP A 111 -2.29 -16.51 -14.32
CA ASP A 111 -1.21 -16.33 -13.35
C ASP A 111 0.04 -15.67 -13.96
N GLU A 112 1.08 -15.46 -13.14
CA GLU A 112 2.34 -14.81 -13.55
C GLU A 112 3.10 -15.56 -14.64
N VAL A 113 2.91 -16.88 -14.74
CA VAL A 113 3.56 -17.71 -15.77
C VAL A 113 2.70 -17.86 -17.02
N GLY A 114 1.52 -17.22 -17.05
CA GLY A 114 0.61 -17.22 -18.19
C GLY A 114 -0.35 -18.44 -18.22
N LEU A 115 -0.40 -19.24 -17.17
CA LEU A 115 -1.35 -20.35 -17.07
C LEU A 115 -2.76 -19.80 -16.85
N VAL A 116 -3.71 -20.28 -17.66
CA VAL A 116 -5.10 -19.87 -17.60
C VAL A 116 -5.97 -21.02 -17.05
N TYR A 117 -6.71 -20.75 -15.97
CA TYR A 117 -7.60 -21.74 -15.36
C TYR A 117 -8.80 -21.08 -14.67
N PRO A 118 -9.93 -21.78 -14.54
CA PRO A 118 -11.09 -21.29 -13.79
C PRO A 118 -10.93 -21.53 -12.30
N LEU A 119 -11.45 -20.59 -11.50
CA LEU A 119 -11.74 -20.76 -10.08
C LEU A 119 -13.25 -20.62 -9.87
N HIS A 120 -13.81 -21.53 -9.09
CA HIS A 120 -15.20 -21.48 -8.69
C HIS A 120 -15.34 -20.99 -7.26
N ALA A 121 -16.33 -20.14 -7.00
CA ALA A 121 -16.63 -19.59 -5.69
C ALA A 121 -18.13 -19.38 -5.49
N ASP A 122 -18.60 -19.54 -4.25
CA ASP A 122 -19.99 -19.21 -3.90
C ASP A 122 -20.24 -17.70 -4.00
N PHE A 123 -19.25 -16.90 -3.69
CA PHE A 123 -19.29 -15.43 -3.74
C PHE A 123 -18.02 -14.87 -4.39
N VAL A 124 -18.20 -13.88 -5.25
CA VAL A 124 -17.11 -13.13 -5.85
C VAL A 124 -17.21 -11.67 -5.43
N LEU A 125 -16.16 -11.16 -4.78
CA LEU A 125 -16.02 -9.76 -4.39
C LEU A 125 -15.11 -9.05 -5.39
N LEU A 126 -15.63 -8.03 -6.07
CA LEU A 126 -14.84 -7.19 -6.97
C LEU A 126 -14.27 -5.99 -6.21
N SER A 127 -12.95 -5.92 -6.15
CA SER A 127 -12.18 -4.84 -5.50
C SER A 127 -11.09 -4.34 -6.44
N VAL A 128 -11.46 -4.03 -7.68
CA VAL A 128 -10.54 -3.78 -8.79
C VAL A 128 -10.02 -2.33 -8.84
N GLY A 129 -10.51 -1.46 -7.95
CA GLY A 129 -10.15 -0.05 -7.93
C GLY A 129 -10.85 0.76 -9.03
N THR A 130 -10.30 1.93 -9.34
CA THR A 130 -10.79 2.87 -10.36
C THR A 130 -9.81 2.97 -11.52
#